data_a73416042d647031e785b5e194261fca
#
_entry.id   a73416042d647031e785b5e194261fca
#
_cell.length_a   1.000
_cell.length_b   1.000
_cell.length_c   1.000
_cell.angle_alpha   90.00
_cell.angle_beta   90.00
_cell.angle_gamma   90.00
#
_symmetry.space_group_name_H-M   'P 1'
#
loop_
_entity.id
_entity.type
_entity.pdbx_description
1 polymer ?
#
loop_
_entity_poly.entity_id
_entity_poly.type
_entity_poly.pdbx_seq_one_letter_code
_entity_poly.pdbx_strand_id
1 'polypeptide(L)'
;MIHENAWTLYGDKEIRELEKLSADYIEFLNNGKTERECACLLVEMAKKNGYRDLKDVIAKGEKLAKGDKVYADNMGKAFMMLNIGEDIIKDGMNILGAHIDSPRLDLKQNPLYESEELSYLDTHYYGGIKKYQYVTLPLALHGVVVRPDGTKININIGEKESDPVFFVSDLLIHLSQDQLKKPAADAVEGDNLDIVVGSRPLKGEEKDAVKAAVLKFLKDEYGMDEDDFVSAEIEAVPAGKAREAGFDRSMILGYGHDDRCCTYPSALAMIEVPDVKTTACGLFVDKEEIGSVGATGMESHFFEDTMREVLDRMGIYSELNLTRVFRNSRMLSSDVSAAFDPMYADKFEKKNSAFFGHGLVFNKYTGHKGKASSNDANAEYIALLRNILDKHGVVYQTAEIGRASCRERV
;
A
#
# COMPACT_ATOMS: atom_id res chain seq x y z
N MET A 1 18.24 -18.22 -15.13
CA MET A 1 18.22 -19.54 -14.51
C MET A 1 16.84 -19.67 -13.88
N ILE A 2 16.00 -20.60 -14.31
CA ILE A 2 14.71 -20.87 -13.66
C ILE A 2 15.04 -21.84 -12.54
N HIS A 3 14.95 -21.41 -11.31
CA HIS A 3 15.07 -22.29 -10.14
C HIS A 3 13.89 -23.26 -10.07
N GLU A 4 14.03 -24.34 -9.34
CA GLU A 4 12.92 -25.27 -9.09
C GLU A 4 11.75 -24.55 -8.41
N ASN A 5 10.54 -25.07 -8.60
CA ASN A 5 9.37 -24.51 -7.93
C ASN A 5 9.49 -24.74 -6.42
N ALA A 6 9.39 -23.67 -5.63
CA ALA A 6 9.59 -23.69 -4.18
C ALA A 6 8.63 -24.66 -3.45
N TRP A 7 7.42 -24.88 -3.99
CA TRP A 7 6.47 -25.84 -3.45
C TRP A 7 7.03 -27.28 -3.43
N THR A 8 7.93 -27.61 -4.36
CA THR A 8 8.55 -28.94 -4.42
C THR A 8 9.71 -29.10 -3.43
N LEU A 9 10.17 -28.01 -2.84
CA LEU A 9 11.29 -27.96 -1.91
C LEU A 9 10.84 -27.93 -0.43
N TYR A 10 9.59 -27.52 -0.18
CA TYR A 10 9.07 -27.39 1.17
C TYR A 10 8.57 -28.72 1.72
N GLY A 11 8.98 -29.02 2.96
CA GLY A 11 8.43 -30.10 3.78
C GLY A 11 7.26 -29.63 4.63
N ASP A 12 6.68 -30.54 5.40
CA ASP A 12 5.50 -30.27 6.25
C ASP A 12 5.70 -29.12 7.25
N LYS A 13 6.92 -28.87 7.67
CA LYS A 13 7.22 -27.78 8.62
C LYS A 13 7.12 -26.43 7.92
N GLU A 14 7.80 -26.30 6.80
CA GLU A 14 7.81 -25.07 6.00
C GLU A 14 6.41 -24.74 5.48
N ILE A 15 5.63 -25.75 5.10
CA ILE A 15 4.22 -25.55 4.68
C ILE A 15 3.39 -24.97 5.83
N ARG A 16 3.49 -25.52 7.05
CA ARG A 16 2.75 -24.96 8.20
C ARG A 16 3.17 -23.53 8.54
N GLU A 17 4.47 -23.22 8.44
CA GLU A 17 4.97 -21.86 8.65
C GLU A 17 4.45 -20.91 7.59
N LEU A 18 4.42 -21.34 6.33
CA LEU A 18 3.84 -20.58 5.20
C LEU A 18 2.34 -20.34 5.36
N GLU A 19 1.57 -21.36 5.73
CA GLU A 19 0.13 -21.25 5.98
C GLU A 19 -0.18 -20.24 7.09
N LYS A 20 0.61 -20.28 8.17
CA LYS A 20 0.48 -19.28 9.24
C LYS A 20 0.81 -17.88 8.75
N LEU A 21 1.94 -17.70 8.05
CA LEU A 21 2.33 -16.41 7.48
C LEU A 21 1.27 -15.86 6.53
N SER A 22 0.68 -16.74 5.70
CA SER A 22 -0.40 -16.38 4.75
C SER A 22 -1.67 -15.94 5.48
N ALA A 23 -2.05 -16.62 6.57
CA ALA A 23 -3.19 -16.22 7.39
C ALA A 23 -2.98 -14.84 8.06
N ASP A 24 -1.79 -14.62 8.63
CA ASP A 24 -1.42 -13.35 9.24
C ASP A 24 -1.38 -12.21 8.19
N TYR A 25 -0.91 -12.50 6.98
CA TYR A 25 -0.93 -11.53 5.87
C TYR A 25 -2.34 -11.22 5.37
N ILE A 26 -3.21 -12.21 5.25
CA ILE A 26 -4.63 -12.00 4.93
C ILE A 26 -5.29 -11.07 5.96
N GLU A 27 -4.99 -11.24 7.23
CA GLU A 27 -5.49 -10.37 8.29
C GLU A 27 -4.94 -8.94 8.16
N PHE A 28 -3.66 -8.79 7.80
CA PHE A 28 -3.07 -7.49 7.52
C PHE A 28 -3.76 -6.79 6.34
N LEU A 29 -4.02 -7.49 5.24
CA LEU A 29 -4.76 -6.96 4.08
C LEU A 29 -6.18 -6.53 4.45
N ASN A 30 -6.85 -7.32 5.29
CA ASN A 30 -8.24 -7.05 5.68
C ASN A 30 -8.39 -5.80 6.56
N ASN A 31 -7.39 -5.51 7.38
CA ASN A 31 -7.42 -4.39 8.32
C ASN A 31 -6.62 -3.18 7.85
N GLY A 32 -5.89 -3.29 6.75
CA GLY A 32 -5.04 -2.23 6.19
C GLY A 32 -5.41 -1.90 4.75
N LYS A 33 -6.66 -1.50 4.49
CA LYS A 33 -7.12 -1.18 3.13
C LYS A 33 -6.71 0.22 2.64
N THR A 34 -6.41 1.11 3.56
CA THR A 34 -5.88 2.45 3.26
C THR A 34 -4.46 2.60 3.77
N GLU A 35 -3.72 3.60 3.28
CA GLU A 35 -2.39 3.91 3.80
C GLU A 35 -2.43 4.29 5.28
N ARG A 36 -3.51 4.94 5.75
CA ARG A 36 -3.69 5.25 7.18
C ARG A 36 -3.87 4.02 8.04
N GLU A 37 -4.68 3.08 7.58
CA GLU A 37 -4.88 1.82 8.29
C GLU A 37 -3.59 0.99 8.30
N CYS A 38 -2.86 0.92 7.18
CA CYS A 38 -1.54 0.28 7.11
C CYS A 38 -0.54 0.91 8.08
N ALA A 39 -0.42 2.25 8.09
CA ALA A 39 0.47 2.94 9.02
C ALA A 39 0.10 2.65 10.49
N CYS A 40 -1.20 2.62 10.81
CA CYS A 40 -1.69 2.27 12.15
C CYS A 40 -1.27 0.84 12.54
N LEU A 41 -1.48 -0.14 11.66
CA LEU A 41 -1.06 -1.52 11.89
C LEU A 41 0.45 -1.66 12.10
N LEU A 42 1.25 -0.95 11.29
CA LEU A 42 2.71 -0.93 11.43
C LEU A 42 3.15 -0.32 12.76
N VAL A 43 2.50 0.76 13.21
CA VAL A 43 2.73 1.36 14.54
C VAL A 43 2.40 0.36 15.66
N GLU A 44 1.27 -0.34 15.56
CA GLU A 44 0.89 -1.36 16.56
C GLU A 44 1.87 -2.53 16.58
N MET A 45 2.29 -3.02 15.41
CA MET A 45 3.30 -4.05 15.28
C MET A 45 4.63 -3.62 15.91
N ALA A 46 5.09 -2.40 15.64
CA ALA A 46 6.31 -1.85 16.21
C ALA A 46 6.22 -1.75 17.74
N LYS A 47 5.16 -1.15 18.29
CA LYS A 47 4.94 -1.03 19.73
C LYS A 47 4.95 -2.39 20.45
N LYS A 48 4.23 -3.36 19.90
CA LYS A 48 4.14 -4.72 20.43
C LYS A 48 5.50 -5.41 20.49
N ASN A 49 6.44 -5.02 19.61
CA ASN A 49 7.77 -5.60 19.51
C ASN A 49 8.89 -4.70 20.07
N GLY A 50 8.53 -3.77 20.97
CA GLY A 50 9.48 -3.02 21.78
C GLY A 50 10.12 -1.82 21.08
N TYR A 51 9.60 -1.37 19.95
CA TYR A 51 10.03 -0.12 19.34
C TYR A 51 9.46 1.08 20.10
N ARG A 52 10.29 2.09 20.32
CA ARG A 52 9.89 3.36 20.97
C ARG A 52 9.53 4.39 19.90
N ASP A 53 8.52 5.21 20.18
CA ASP A 53 8.19 6.35 19.32
C ASP A 53 9.35 7.36 19.39
N LEU A 54 9.89 7.72 18.23
CA LEU A 54 10.98 8.72 18.16
C LEU A 54 10.55 10.09 18.68
N LYS A 55 9.28 10.48 18.52
CA LYS A 55 8.71 11.72 19.10
C LYS A 55 8.82 11.71 20.62
N ASP A 56 8.52 10.58 21.25
CA ASP A 56 8.64 10.41 22.70
C ASP A 56 10.09 10.46 23.17
N VAL A 57 11.01 9.81 22.43
CA VAL A 57 12.46 9.84 22.70
C VAL A 57 12.98 11.29 22.66
N ILE A 58 12.57 12.06 21.66
CA ILE A 58 12.92 13.47 21.49
C ILE A 58 12.35 14.30 22.65
N ALA A 59 11.05 14.17 22.92
CA ALA A 59 10.36 14.95 23.95
C ALA A 59 10.94 14.73 25.36
N LYS A 60 11.41 13.51 25.64
CA LYS A 60 12.06 13.16 26.92
C LYS A 60 13.55 13.47 26.97
N GLY A 61 14.15 13.90 25.86
CA GLY A 61 15.59 14.15 25.77
C GLY A 61 16.44 12.86 25.91
N GLU A 62 15.87 11.71 25.65
CA GLU A 62 16.55 10.42 25.72
C GLU A 62 17.61 10.29 24.63
N LYS A 63 18.68 9.55 24.94
CA LYS A 63 19.73 9.21 23.94
C LYS A 63 19.43 7.87 23.30
N LEU A 64 19.91 7.74 22.07
CA LEU A 64 19.88 6.49 21.31
C LEU A 64 21.30 5.88 21.22
N ALA A 65 21.34 4.56 21.23
CA ALA A 65 22.57 3.78 21.14
C ALA A 65 22.33 2.48 20.35
N LYS A 66 23.42 1.76 20.08
CA LYS A 66 23.36 0.40 19.51
C LYS A 66 22.35 -0.48 20.28
N GLY A 67 21.53 -1.20 19.54
CA GLY A 67 20.50 -2.11 20.04
C GLY A 67 19.14 -1.44 20.30
N ASP A 68 19.08 -0.11 20.28
CA ASP A 68 17.80 0.58 20.38
C ASP A 68 16.93 0.37 19.13
N LYS A 69 15.63 0.21 19.38
CA LYS A 69 14.59 0.08 18.35
C LYS A 69 13.67 1.29 18.44
N VAL A 70 13.56 2.04 17.35
CA VAL A 70 12.68 3.20 17.29
C VAL A 70 11.84 3.19 16.01
N TYR A 71 10.68 3.84 16.07
CA TYR A 71 9.87 4.11 14.89
C TYR A 71 9.51 5.59 14.80
N ALA A 72 9.22 6.04 13.59
CA ALA A 72 8.66 7.35 13.31
C ALA A 72 7.40 7.18 12.45
N ASP A 73 6.34 7.89 12.82
CA ASP A 73 5.11 8.01 12.05
C ASP A 73 5.01 9.42 11.48
N ASN A 74 4.71 9.52 10.19
CA ASN A 74 4.49 10.78 9.49
C ASN A 74 3.02 10.93 9.08
N MET A 75 2.29 11.74 9.83
CA MET A 75 0.88 12.09 9.56
C MET A 75 -0.08 10.88 9.54
N GLY A 76 0.32 9.72 10.05
CA GLY A 76 -0.43 8.47 9.97
C GLY A 76 -0.53 7.91 8.54
N LYS A 77 0.42 8.26 7.64
CA LYS A 77 0.41 7.86 6.23
C LYS A 77 1.76 7.38 5.71
N ALA A 78 2.84 7.63 6.43
CA ALA A 78 4.14 7.05 6.15
C ALA A 78 4.80 6.63 7.47
N PHE A 79 5.60 5.60 7.41
CA PHE A 79 6.12 4.95 8.61
C PHE A 79 7.56 4.50 8.41
N MET A 80 8.38 4.63 9.45
CA MET A 80 9.78 4.20 9.44
C MET A 80 10.11 3.43 10.72
N MET A 81 10.86 2.33 10.59
CA MET A 81 11.41 1.54 11.70
C MET A 81 12.92 1.50 11.64
N LEU A 82 13.59 1.56 12.77
CA LEU A 82 15.05 1.48 12.87
C LEU A 82 15.46 0.52 13.99
N ASN A 83 16.37 -0.39 13.67
CA ASN A 83 17.16 -1.19 14.63
C ASN A 83 18.60 -0.67 14.55
N ILE A 84 19.07 0.01 15.58
CA ILE A 84 20.37 0.74 15.55
C ILE A 84 21.53 -0.26 15.71
N GLY A 85 22.43 -0.28 14.72
CA GLY A 85 23.63 -1.10 14.67
C GLY A 85 24.84 -0.49 15.40
N GLU A 86 26.05 -0.99 15.05
CA GLU A 86 27.29 -0.62 15.75
C GLU A 86 27.83 0.73 15.35
N ASP A 87 28.02 0.99 14.06
CA ASP A 87 28.60 2.23 13.51
C ASP A 87 27.84 2.64 12.26
N ILE A 88 26.78 3.42 12.45
CA ILE A 88 25.91 3.86 11.37
C ILE A 88 26.63 4.79 10.37
N ILE A 89 27.64 5.55 10.81
CA ILE A 89 28.39 6.45 9.91
C ILE A 89 29.26 5.65 8.96
N LYS A 90 29.93 4.62 9.48
CA LYS A 90 30.85 3.79 8.69
C LYS A 90 30.14 2.75 7.84
N ASP A 91 29.17 2.06 8.44
CA ASP A 91 28.53 0.90 7.85
C ASP A 91 27.22 1.23 7.11
N GLY A 92 26.68 2.46 7.31
CA GLY A 92 25.39 2.89 6.74
C GLY A 92 24.21 2.08 7.29
N MET A 93 23.21 1.91 6.46
CA MET A 93 21.99 1.16 6.75
C MET A 93 21.71 0.11 5.68
N ASN A 94 21.07 -1.00 6.09
CA ASN A 94 20.35 -1.87 5.18
C ASN A 94 18.86 -1.46 5.23
N ILE A 95 18.35 -0.96 4.11
CA ILE A 95 17.00 -0.38 4.02
C ILE A 95 16.09 -1.32 3.24
N LEU A 96 14.92 -1.61 3.80
CA LEU A 96 13.79 -2.25 3.12
C LEU A 96 12.75 -1.15 2.87
N GLY A 97 12.53 -0.81 1.60
CA GLY A 97 11.56 0.22 1.21
C GLY A 97 10.39 -0.39 0.45
N ALA A 98 9.19 0.03 0.79
CA ALA A 98 7.94 -0.34 0.13
C ALA A 98 6.93 0.81 0.26
N HIS A 99 5.83 0.76 -0.50
CA HIS A 99 4.75 1.73 -0.32
C HIS A 99 3.50 1.09 0.32
N ILE A 100 2.63 1.93 0.86
CA ILE A 100 1.44 1.48 1.60
C ILE A 100 0.13 2.04 1.04
N ASP A 101 0.19 2.95 0.08
CA ASP A 101 -0.96 3.37 -0.73
C ASP A 101 -1.29 2.33 -1.81
N SER A 102 -2.49 2.39 -2.36
CA SER A 102 -2.95 1.53 -3.47
C SER A 102 -3.97 2.27 -4.31
N PRO A 103 -4.14 1.92 -5.60
CA PRO A 103 -5.12 2.56 -6.46
C PRO A 103 -6.57 2.40 -5.94
N ARG A 104 -7.34 3.47 -5.97
CA ARG A 104 -8.70 3.54 -5.42
C ARG A 104 -9.52 4.70 -5.99
N LEU A 105 -10.71 4.92 -5.44
CA LEU A 105 -11.50 6.12 -5.64
C LEU A 105 -11.50 6.95 -4.35
N ASP A 106 -11.13 8.23 -4.44
CA ASP A 106 -11.23 9.18 -3.32
C ASP A 106 -12.51 10.00 -3.45
N LEU A 107 -13.18 10.30 -2.35
CA LEU A 107 -14.29 11.25 -2.36
C LEU A 107 -13.79 12.67 -2.55
N LYS A 108 -14.48 13.45 -3.39
CA LYS A 108 -14.22 14.89 -3.52
C LYS A 108 -14.64 15.66 -2.27
N GLN A 109 -14.25 16.92 -2.19
CA GLN A 109 -14.52 17.76 -1.00
C GLN A 109 -15.99 18.14 -0.79
N ASN A 110 -16.83 18.06 -1.82
CA ASN A 110 -18.29 18.24 -1.76
C ASN A 110 -18.95 17.09 -2.53
N PRO A 111 -18.88 15.86 -2.00
CA PRO A 111 -19.16 14.68 -2.80
C PRO A 111 -20.65 14.37 -2.92
N LEU A 112 -21.46 14.72 -1.90
CA LEU A 112 -22.83 14.23 -1.77
C LEU A 112 -23.81 15.07 -2.58
N TYR A 113 -24.47 14.45 -3.55
CA TYR A 113 -25.51 15.08 -4.36
C TYR A 113 -26.67 14.11 -4.63
N GLU A 114 -27.80 14.63 -5.09
CA GLU A 114 -28.95 13.87 -5.54
C GLU A 114 -29.27 14.19 -6.99
N SER A 115 -29.62 13.18 -7.77
CA SER A 115 -30.16 13.32 -9.11
C SER A 115 -31.21 12.23 -9.35
N GLU A 116 -32.41 12.64 -9.84
CA GLU A 116 -33.50 11.72 -10.17
C GLU A 116 -33.81 10.70 -9.06
N GLU A 117 -33.90 11.18 -7.81
CA GLU A 117 -34.20 10.39 -6.61
C GLU A 117 -33.15 9.33 -6.29
N LEU A 118 -31.91 9.48 -6.79
CA LEU A 118 -30.76 8.69 -6.39
C LEU A 118 -29.71 9.61 -5.76
N SER A 119 -29.14 9.20 -4.66
CA SER A 119 -28.05 9.93 -4.01
C SER A 119 -26.69 9.29 -4.35
N TYR A 120 -25.74 10.15 -4.63
CA TYR A 120 -24.40 9.79 -5.09
C TYR A 120 -23.31 10.44 -4.26
N LEU A 121 -22.12 9.82 -4.27
CA LEU A 121 -20.88 10.43 -3.85
C LEU A 121 -19.97 10.62 -5.07
N ASP A 122 -19.66 11.88 -5.39
CA ASP A 122 -18.73 12.27 -6.47
C ASP A 122 -17.29 11.88 -6.08
N THR A 123 -16.57 11.25 -7.02
CA THR A 123 -15.26 10.67 -6.77
C THR A 123 -14.18 11.21 -7.69
N HIS A 124 -12.95 11.00 -7.26
CA HIS A 124 -11.73 11.18 -8.04
C HIS A 124 -10.91 9.90 -7.97
N TYR A 125 -10.49 9.34 -9.10
CA TYR A 125 -9.65 8.15 -9.07
C TYR A 125 -8.20 8.48 -8.70
N TYR A 126 -7.59 7.60 -7.92
CA TYR A 126 -6.23 7.70 -7.43
C TYR A 126 -5.40 6.55 -8.01
N GLY A 127 -4.22 6.86 -8.58
CA GLY A 127 -3.34 5.88 -9.21
C GLY A 127 -3.83 5.34 -10.55
N GLY A 128 -3.22 4.27 -11.02
CA GLY A 128 -3.51 3.62 -12.29
C GLY A 128 -4.61 2.59 -12.19
N ILE A 129 -5.86 2.94 -12.51
CA ILE A 129 -6.99 2.01 -12.49
C ILE A 129 -7.50 1.64 -13.89
N LYS A 130 -7.98 0.42 -14.04
CA LYS A 130 -8.86 0.04 -15.14
C LYS A 130 -10.30 0.35 -14.75
N LYS A 131 -10.79 1.53 -15.15
CA LYS A 131 -12.09 2.07 -14.73
C LYS A 131 -13.24 1.09 -14.84
N TYR A 132 -13.27 0.25 -15.90
CA TYR A 132 -14.30 -0.77 -16.08
C TYR A 132 -14.30 -1.88 -15.02
N GLN A 133 -13.25 -2.02 -14.21
CA GLN A 133 -13.24 -2.98 -13.10
C GLN A 133 -13.97 -2.47 -11.86
N TYR A 134 -14.21 -1.16 -11.76
CA TYR A 134 -14.89 -0.54 -10.61
C TYR A 134 -16.40 -0.54 -10.75
N VAL A 135 -16.94 -0.62 -11.98
CA VAL A 135 -18.39 -0.66 -12.18
C VAL A 135 -18.96 -2.00 -11.69
N THR A 136 -20.09 -1.95 -11.01
CA THR A 136 -20.80 -3.09 -10.37
C THR A 136 -20.02 -3.82 -9.26
N LEU A 137 -18.78 -3.45 -8.99
CA LEU A 137 -18.01 -3.99 -7.88
C LEU A 137 -18.58 -3.49 -6.56
N PRO A 138 -18.83 -4.37 -5.55
CA PRO A 138 -19.15 -3.90 -4.22
C PRO A 138 -17.99 -3.10 -3.64
N LEU A 139 -18.27 -1.90 -3.13
CA LEU A 139 -17.31 -0.99 -2.54
C LEU A 139 -17.61 -0.78 -1.05
N ALA A 140 -16.56 -0.59 -0.28
CA ALA A 140 -16.56 -0.14 1.10
C ALA A 140 -15.98 1.28 1.19
N LEU A 141 -16.39 2.04 2.20
CA LEU A 141 -15.85 3.38 2.49
C LEU A 141 -14.96 3.31 3.72
N HIS A 142 -13.71 3.71 3.56
CA HIS A 142 -12.71 3.78 4.62
C HIS A 142 -12.14 5.18 4.72
N GLY A 143 -11.76 5.63 5.90
CA GLY A 143 -11.08 6.89 6.03
C GLY A 143 -11.29 7.62 7.34
N VAL A 144 -11.03 8.90 7.33
CA VAL A 144 -11.14 9.77 8.50
C VAL A 144 -11.77 11.11 8.14
N VAL A 145 -12.60 11.59 9.04
CA VAL A 145 -13.09 12.98 9.05
C VAL A 145 -12.43 13.71 10.21
N VAL A 146 -11.89 14.88 9.95
CA VAL A 146 -11.28 15.72 10.99
C VAL A 146 -12.05 17.03 11.10
N ARG A 147 -12.72 17.25 12.22
CA ARG A 147 -13.52 18.46 12.46
C ARG A 147 -12.63 19.67 12.79
N PRO A 148 -13.16 20.90 12.66
CA PRO A 148 -12.43 22.11 13.01
C PRO A 148 -11.91 22.16 14.46
N ASP A 149 -12.55 21.47 15.40
CA ASP A 149 -12.09 21.33 16.78
C ASP A 149 -10.99 20.27 16.99
N GLY A 150 -10.56 19.59 15.92
CA GLY A 150 -9.57 18.53 15.94
C GLY A 150 -10.15 17.13 16.25
N THR A 151 -11.44 17.00 16.47
CA THR A 151 -12.11 15.70 16.67
C THR A 151 -11.97 14.85 15.40
N LYS A 152 -11.54 13.59 15.56
CA LYS A 152 -11.41 12.61 14.48
C LYS A 152 -12.53 11.59 14.53
N ILE A 153 -13.14 11.33 13.39
CA ILE A 153 -14.15 10.30 13.18
C ILE A 153 -13.58 9.31 12.15
N ASN A 154 -13.43 8.05 12.56
CA ASN A 154 -13.02 7.01 11.64
C ASN A 154 -14.24 6.47 10.90
N ILE A 155 -14.13 6.35 9.59
CA ILE A 155 -15.13 5.77 8.70
C ILE A 155 -14.64 4.40 8.26
N ASN A 156 -15.47 3.39 8.46
CA ASN A 156 -15.27 2.03 7.96
C ASN A 156 -16.67 1.41 7.79
N ILE A 157 -17.17 1.42 6.55
CA ILE A 157 -18.52 0.98 6.20
C ILE A 157 -18.42 0.05 4.99
N GLY A 158 -18.93 -1.17 5.10
CA GLY A 158 -18.99 -2.14 4.01
C GLY A 158 -18.17 -3.40 4.22
N GLU A 159 -17.50 -3.54 5.38
CA GLU A 159 -16.67 -4.71 5.68
C GLU A 159 -17.36 -5.78 6.53
N LYS A 160 -18.33 -5.41 7.34
CA LYS A 160 -19.12 -6.35 8.13
C LYS A 160 -20.30 -6.86 7.30
N GLU A 161 -20.74 -8.09 7.52
CA GLU A 161 -21.92 -8.66 6.86
C GLU A 161 -23.21 -7.84 7.11
N SER A 162 -23.26 -7.10 8.22
CA SER A 162 -24.36 -6.21 8.57
C SER A 162 -24.32 -4.86 7.87
N ASP A 163 -23.16 -4.48 7.30
CA ASP A 163 -22.98 -3.17 6.69
C ASP A 163 -23.59 -3.13 5.28
N PRO A 164 -24.08 -1.98 4.82
CA PRO A 164 -24.36 -1.78 3.41
C PRO A 164 -23.05 -1.76 2.61
N VAL A 165 -23.11 -2.17 1.36
CA VAL A 165 -22.05 -1.94 0.38
C VAL A 165 -22.52 -0.92 -0.65
N PHE A 166 -21.57 -0.30 -1.33
CA PHE A 166 -21.79 0.73 -2.33
C PHE A 166 -21.35 0.24 -3.70
N PHE A 167 -21.70 0.94 -4.76
CA PHE A 167 -21.32 0.54 -6.11
C PHE A 167 -21.36 1.71 -7.08
N VAL A 168 -20.58 1.61 -8.15
CA VAL A 168 -20.71 2.44 -9.36
C VAL A 168 -21.63 1.71 -10.32
N SER A 169 -22.67 2.37 -10.83
CA SER A 169 -23.61 1.76 -11.77
C SER A 169 -23.00 1.59 -13.17
N ASP A 170 -23.51 0.61 -13.91
CA ASP A 170 -23.17 0.40 -15.32
C ASP A 170 -24.42 0.15 -16.16
N LEU A 171 -24.29 0.34 -17.47
CA LEU A 171 -25.38 0.07 -18.40
C LEU A 171 -25.64 -1.43 -18.53
N LEU A 172 -26.92 -1.80 -18.48
CA LEU A 172 -27.31 -3.17 -18.84
C LEU A 172 -27.04 -3.44 -20.31
N ILE A 173 -26.82 -4.70 -20.67
CA ILE A 173 -26.39 -5.15 -22.01
C ILE A 173 -27.28 -4.59 -23.15
N HIS A 174 -28.57 -4.43 -22.91
CA HIS A 174 -29.52 -3.96 -23.94
C HIS A 174 -29.37 -2.46 -24.25
N LEU A 175 -28.79 -1.66 -23.37
CA LEU A 175 -28.55 -0.23 -23.54
C LEU A 175 -27.08 0.10 -23.84
N SER A 176 -26.17 -0.86 -23.77
CA SER A 176 -24.72 -0.64 -23.85
C SER A 176 -24.13 -0.72 -25.26
N GLN A 177 -24.95 -0.71 -26.32
CA GLN A 177 -24.48 -0.93 -27.70
C GLN A 177 -23.38 0.05 -28.16
N ASP A 178 -23.45 1.30 -27.75
CA ASP A 178 -22.45 2.31 -28.10
C ASP A 178 -21.25 2.26 -27.13
N GLN A 179 -21.48 1.97 -25.88
CA GLN A 179 -20.41 1.73 -24.91
C GLN A 179 -19.50 0.56 -25.33
N LEU A 180 -20.09 -0.55 -25.79
CA LEU A 180 -19.35 -1.75 -26.23
C LEU A 180 -18.49 -1.52 -27.50
N LYS A 181 -18.73 -0.46 -28.26
CA LYS A 181 -17.91 -0.08 -29.43
C LYS A 181 -16.72 0.79 -29.06
N LYS A 182 -16.70 1.36 -27.86
CA LYS A 182 -15.60 2.21 -27.37
C LYS A 182 -14.38 1.35 -27.02
N PRO A 183 -13.14 1.87 -27.13
CA PRO A 183 -11.97 1.26 -26.50
C PRO A 183 -12.23 1.04 -25.01
N ALA A 184 -11.67 -0.04 -24.44
CA ALA A 184 -11.87 -0.35 -23.01
C ALA A 184 -11.48 0.81 -22.08
N ALA A 185 -10.49 1.62 -22.47
CA ALA A 185 -10.07 2.81 -21.70
C ALA A 185 -11.14 3.91 -21.63
N ASP A 186 -12.05 3.93 -22.62
CA ASP A 186 -13.08 4.95 -22.80
C ASP A 186 -14.49 4.43 -22.54
N ALA A 187 -14.63 3.11 -22.30
CA ALA A 187 -15.92 2.46 -22.04
C ALA A 187 -16.60 3.00 -20.77
N VAL A 188 -15.80 3.34 -19.76
CA VAL A 188 -16.22 4.04 -18.54
C VAL A 188 -15.42 5.34 -18.45
N GLU A 189 -16.11 6.45 -18.36
CA GLU A 189 -15.50 7.78 -18.22
C GLU A 189 -15.13 8.02 -16.75
N GLY A 190 -13.98 8.67 -16.49
CA GLY A 190 -13.51 8.90 -15.12
C GLY A 190 -14.47 9.71 -14.27
N ASP A 191 -15.15 10.68 -14.89
CA ASP A 191 -16.14 11.53 -14.21
C ASP A 191 -17.48 10.82 -13.94
N ASN A 192 -17.65 9.57 -14.40
CA ASN A 192 -18.84 8.75 -14.17
C ASN A 192 -18.58 7.63 -13.15
N LEU A 193 -17.51 7.73 -12.36
CA LEU A 193 -17.22 6.78 -11.28
C LEU A 193 -17.88 7.18 -9.95
N ASP A 194 -19.01 7.87 -10.03
CA ASP A 194 -19.76 8.26 -8.84
C ASP A 194 -20.47 7.08 -8.20
N ILE A 195 -20.42 7.06 -6.89
CA ILE A 195 -20.88 5.92 -6.08
C ILE A 195 -22.33 6.13 -5.69
N VAL A 196 -23.20 5.19 -6.01
CA VAL A 196 -24.60 5.17 -5.56
C VAL A 196 -24.66 4.83 -4.09
N VAL A 197 -25.27 5.71 -3.27
CA VAL A 197 -25.34 5.57 -1.82
C VAL A 197 -26.77 5.57 -1.25
N GLY A 198 -27.78 5.84 -2.04
CA GLY A 198 -29.16 5.80 -1.57
C GLY A 198 -30.22 6.01 -2.65
N SER A 199 -31.44 5.52 -2.36
CA SER A 199 -32.64 5.68 -3.20
C SER A 199 -33.92 5.82 -2.39
N ARG A 200 -33.84 5.91 -1.05
CA ARG A 200 -35.02 6.01 -0.18
C ARG A 200 -35.16 7.43 0.33
N PRO A 201 -36.23 8.16 -0.04
CA PRO A 201 -36.44 9.52 0.41
C PRO A 201 -36.77 9.60 1.91
N LEU A 202 -36.32 10.64 2.57
CA LEU A 202 -36.71 11.01 3.93
C LEU A 202 -38.15 11.56 3.90
N LYS A 203 -39.02 11.01 4.72
CA LYS A 203 -40.43 11.46 4.80
C LYS A 203 -40.50 12.90 5.31
N GLY A 204 -41.25 13.72 4.58
CA GLY A 204 -41.48 15.13 4.92
C GLY A 204 -40.53 16.10 4.27
N GLU A 205 -39.50 15.63 3.59
CA GLU A 205 -38.63 16.46 2.77
C GLU A 205 -39.20 16.57 1.34
N GLU A 206 -39.25 17.81 0.82
CA GLU A 206 -39.77 18.09 -0.52
C GLU A 206 -38.67 18.19 -1.58
N LYS A 207 -37.43 18.44 -1.15
CA LYS A 207 -36.27 18.61 -2.04
C LYS A 207 -35.10 17.80 -1.55
N ASP A 208 -34.39 17.16 -2.50
CA ASP A 208 -33.19 16.35 -2.21
C ASP A 208 -33.44 15.35 -1.05
N ALA A 209 -34.62 14.70 -1.06
CA ALA A 209 -35.11 13.89 0.06
C ALA A 209 -34.30 12.60 0.29
N VAL A 210 -33.65 12.06 -0.76
CA VAL A 210 -32.76 10.90 -0.64
C VAL A 210 -31.42 11.34 -0.07
N LYS A 211 -30.88 12.47 -0.51
CA LYS A 211 -29.69 13.08 0.10
C LYS A 211 -29.91 13.38 1.57
N ALA A 212 -31.07 13.94 1.92
CA ALA A 212 -31.43 14.20 3.32
C ALA A 212 -31.47 12.92 4.15
N ALA A 213 -31.95 11.81 3.58
CA ALA A 213 -31.92 10.51 4.27
C ALA A 213 -30.48 9.99 4.50
N VAL A 214 -29.57 10.17 3.53
CA VAL A 214 -28.16 9.81 3.69
C VAL A 214 -27.49 10.68 4.75
N LEU A 215 -27.71 12.00 4.72
CA LEU A 215 -27.19 12.92 5.74
C LEU A 215 -27.68 12.58 7.13
N LYS A 216 -28.97 12.24 7.25
CA LYS A 216 -29.53 11.78 8.53
C LYS A 216 -28.82 10.52 9.03
N PHE A 217 -28.58 9.54 8.18
CA PHE A 217 -27.84 8.33 8.54
C PHE A 217 -26.41 8.67 9.00
N LEU A 218 -25.69 9.49 8.26
CA LEU A 218 -24.34 9.92 8.62
C LEU A 218 -24.32 10.68 9.95
N LYS A 219 -25.35 11.48 10.22
CA LYS A 219 -25.48 12.20 11.48
C LYS A 219 -25.78 11.26 12.64
N ASP A 220 -26.73 10.34 12.47
CA ASP A 220 -27.17 9.43 13.53
C ASP A 220 -26.06 8.42 13.91
N GLU A 221 -25.35 7.84 12.93
CA GLU A 221 -24.37 6.78 13.16
C GLU A 221 -22.95 7.30 13.42
N TYR A 222 -22.55 8.38 12.74
CA TYR A 222 -21.18 8.91 12.79
C TYR A 222 -21.09 10.33 13.36
N GLY A 223 -22.24 10.96 13.62
CA GLY A 223 -22.29 12.35 14.04
C GLY A 223 -21.84 13.35 12.96
N MET A 224 -21.68 12.95 11.71
CA MET A 224 -21.22 13.79 10.60
C MET A 224 -22.32 14.72 10.09
N ASP A 225 -21.92 15.93 9.78
CA ASP A 225 -22.68 16.89 8.99
C ASP A 225 -22.10 17.00 7.57
N GLU A 226 -22.83 17.59 6.63
CA GLU A 226 -22.38 17.69 5.23
C GLU A 226 -21.06 18.48 5.10
N ASP A 227 -20.88 19.54 5.87
CA ASP A 227 -19.67 20.35 5.87
C ASP A 227 -18.41 19.58 6.33
N ASP A 228 -18.60 18.48 7.07
CA ASP A 228 -17.50 17.64 7.54
C ASP A 228 -16.74 16.94 6.38
N PHE A 229 -17.38 16.78 5.21
CA PHE A 229 -16.71 16.24 4.02
C PHE A 229 -15.54 17.11 3.52
N VAL A 230 -15.57 18.40 3.75
CA VAL A 230 -14.51 19.35 3.31
C VAL A 230 -13.16 18.99 3.91
N SER A 231 -13.14 18.41 5.10
CA SER A 231 -11.94 17.95 5.81
C SER A 231 -11.94 16.44 6.05
N ALA A 232 -12.55 15.70 5.14
CA ALA A 232 -12.52 14.25 5.12
C ALA A 232 -11.46 13.71 4.14
N GLU A 233 -10.88 12.60 4.49
CA GLU A 233 -10.13 11.71 3.59
C GLU A 233 -10.85 10.38 3.62
N ILE A 234 -11.74 10.15 2.65
CA ILE A 234 -12.54 8.93 2.53
C ILE A 234 -12.27 8.28 1.19
N GLU A 235 -11.89 7.05 1.24
CA GLU A 235 -11.53 6.20 0.13
C GLU A 235 -12.59 5.13 -0.08
N ALA A 236 -12.98 4.92 -1.34
CA ALA A 236 -13.83 3.82 -1.74
C ALA A 236 -12.97 2.71 -2.35
N VAL A 237 -12.96 1.58 -1.68
CA VAL A 237 -12.13 0.42 -1.99
C VAL A 237 -13.01 -0.82 -2.19
N PRO A 238 -12.54 -1.87 -2.88
CA PRO A 238 -13.27 -3.13 -2.99
C PRO A 238 -13.68 -3.68 -1.62
N ALA A 239 -14.99 -3.90 -1.45
CA ALA A 239 -15.54 -4.47 -0.21
C ALA A 239 -15.22 -5.97 -0.10
N GLY A 240 -15.12 -6.44 1.14
CA GLY A 240 -14.91 -7.84 1.46
C GLY A 240 -13.47 -8.22 1.72
N LYS A 241 -13.31 -9.43 2.25
CA LYS A 241 -12.04 -9.91 2.78
C LYS A 241 -11.17 -10.56 1.70
N ALA A 242 -9.87 -10.40 1.84
CA ALA A 242 -8.89 -11.21 1.14
C ALA A 242 -9.08 -12.70 1.50
N ARG A 243 -8.82 -13.59 0.55
CA ARG A 243 -9.05 -15.04 0.68
C ARG A 243 -7.98 -15.83 -0.03
N GLU A 244 -7.79 -17.06 0.41
CA GLU A 244 -7.07 -18.05 -0.36
C GLU A 244 -7.82 -18.36 -1.66
N ALA A 245 -7.08 -18.55 -2.75
CA ALA A 245 -7.59 -18.83 -4.07
C ALA A 245 -6.97 -20.10 -4.66
N GLY A 246 -7.70 -20.73 -5.59
CA GLY A 246 -7.37 -22.04 -6.16
C GLY A 246 -7.89 -23.19 -5.29
N PHE A 247 -8.05 -24.38 -5.90
CA PHE A 247 -8.46 -25.57 -5.16
C PHE A 247 -7.44 -26.02 -4.12
N ASP A 248 -6.17 -25.74 -4.38
CA ASP A 248 -5.03 -26.03 -3.53
C ASP A 248 -4.69 -24.91 -2.54
N ARG A 249 -5.45 -23.79 -2.57
CA ARG A 249 -5.26 -22.64 -1.70
C ARG A 249 -3.86 -22.00 -1.76
N SER A 250 -3.18 -22.16 -2.90
CA SER A 250 -1.79 -21.73 -3.08
C SER A 250 -1.62 -20.24 -3.38
N MET A 251 -2.71 -19.50 -3.53
CA MET A 251 -2.70 -18.07 -3.87
C MET A 251 -3.57 -17.30 -2.88
N ILE A 252 -3.33 -16.01 -2.76
CA ILE A 252 -4.18 -15.07 -2.00
C ILE A 252 -4.80 -14.09 -2.99
N LEU A 253 -6.11 -13.96 -2.97
CA LEU A 253 -6.87 -12.97 -3.73
C LEU A 253 -7.35 -11.88 -2.77
N GLY A 254 -6.97 -10.64 -3.02
CA GLY A 254 -7.35 -9.50 -2.18
C GLY A 254 -7.03 -8.17 -2.85
N TYR A 255 -7.55 -7.10 -2.29
CA TYR A 255 -7.21 -5.73 -2.64
C TYR A 255 -5.93 -5.29 -1.92
N GLY A 256 -5.10 -4.53 -2.60
CA GLY A 256 -3.94 -3.86 -2.00
C GLY A 256 -2.67 -4.72 -1.90
N HIS A 257 -2.53 -5.79 -2.70
CA HIS A 257 -1.27 -6.52 -2.82
C HIS A 257 -0.13 -5.61 -3.24
N ASP A 258 -0.40 -4.67 -4.10
CA ASP A 258 0.45 -3.56 -4.47
C ASP A 258 0.30 -2.43 -3.43
N ASP A 259 1.29 -2.19 -2.55
CA ASP A 259 2.53 -2.97 -2.39
C ASP A 259 2.61 -3.58 -0.97
N ARG A 260 1.45 -3.95 -0.40
CA ARG A 260 1.39 -4.53 0.96
C ARG A 260 2.04 -5.91 1.02
N CYS A 261 2.17 -6.61 -0.12
CA CYS A 261 2.88 -7.88 -0.16
C CYS A 261 4.41 -7.72 0.00
N CYS A 262 4.95 -6.53 -0.20
CA CYS A 262 6.33 -6.20 0.14
C CYS A 262 6.43 -5.51 1.51
N THR A 263 5.45 -4.65 1.84
CA THR A 263 5.39 -3.96 3.14
C THR A 263 5.35 -4.94 4.32
N TYR A 264 4.43 -5.89 4.30
CA TYR A 264 4.23 -6.80 5.43
C TYR A 264 5.46 -7.68 5.75
N PRO A 265 6.04 -8.41 4.78
CA PRO A 265 7.24 -9.20 5.06
C PRO A 265 8.46 -8.33 5.42
N SER A 266 8.57 -7.12 4.87
CA SER A 266 9.62 -6.18 5.26
C SER A 266 9.49 -5.73 6.71
N ALA A 267 8.28 -5.44 7.18
CA ALA A 267 8.01 -5.12 8.59
C ALA A 267 8.29 -6.32 9.51
N LEU A 268 7.90 -7.53 9.10
CA LEU A 268 8.24 -8.76 9.85
C LEU A 268 9.74 -8.97 9.94
N ALA A 269 10.49 -8.79 8.84
CA ALA A 269 11.94 -8.92 8.85
C ALA A 269 12.59 -7.94 9.84
N MET A 270 12.08 -6.71 9.94
CA MET A 270 12.55 -5.73 10.93
C MET A 270 12.29 -6.17 12.36
N ILE A 271 11.16 -6.85 12.61
CA ILE A 271 10.75 -7.32 13.94
C ILE A 271 11.55 -8.57 14.35
N GLU A 272 11.71 -9.50 13.43
CA GLU A 272 12.28 -10.83 13.70
C GLU A 272 13.81 -10.84 13.68
N VAL A 273 14.45 -9.85 13.03
CA VAL A 273 15.91 -9.78 13.00
C VAL A 273 16.45 -9.60 14.43
N PRO A 274 17.40 -10.44 14.85
CA PRO A 274 18.06 -10.28 16.14
C PRO A 274 18.93 -9.02 16.17
N ASP A 275 19.80 -8.88 17.15
CA ASP A 275 20.77 -7.78 17.22
C ASP A 275 21.51 -7.61 15.89
N VAL A 276 21.39 -6.41 15.32
CA VAL A 276 21.98 -6.07 14.04
C VAL A 276 23.37 -5.44 14.20
N LYS A 277 24.30 -5.84 13.34
CA LYS A 277 25.61 -5.17 13.25
C LYS A 277 25.51 -3.87 12.46
N THR A 278 24.95 -3.91 11.27
CA THR A 278 24.62 -2.75 10.46
C THR A 278 23.20 -2.30 10.79
N THR A 279 22.96 -1.01 10.96
CA THR A 279 21.61 -0.49 11.21
C THR A 279 20.63 -1.01 10.16
N ALA A 280 19.51 -1.55 10.60
CA ALA A 280 18.40 -1.93 9.72
C ALA A 280 17.33 -0.84 9.73
N CYS A 281 16.76 -0.58 8.56
CA CYS A 281 15.70 0.41 8.37
C CYS A 281 14.58 -0.19 7.54
N GLY A 282 13.34 -0.13 8.02
CA GLY A 282 12.12 -0.33 7.24
C GLY A 282 11.51 1.03 6.93
N LEU A 283 11.31 1.34 5.66
CA LEU A 283 10.75 2.62 5.20
C LEU A 283 9.51 2.35 4.35
N PHE A 284 8.36 2.79 4.83
CA PHE A 284 7.05 2.53 4.23
C PHE A 284 6.39 3.88 3.93
N VAL A 285 6.24 4.19 2.65
CA VAL A 285 5.84 5.51 2.17
C VAL A 285 4.46 5.49 1.52
N ASP A 286 3.87 6.65 1.40
CA ASP A 286 2.61 6.94 0.74
C ASP A 286 2.88 7.56 -0.65
N LYS A 287 1.85 7.63 -1.49
CA LYS A 287 1.83 8.37 -2.77
C LYS A 287 2.73 7.81 -3.90
N GLU A 288 3.18 6.56 -3.78
CA GLU A 288 3.91 5.95 -4.89
C GLU A 288 3.07 5.94 -6.16
N GLU A 289 1.81 5.53 -6.05
CA GLU A 289 0.84 5.38 -7.14
C GLU A 289 0.54 6.67 -7.92
N ILE A 290 0.86 7.82 -7.34
CA ILE A 290 0.67 9.15 -7.97
C ILE A 290 1.97 9.93 -8.14
N GLY A 291 3.13 9.29 -7.95
CA GLY A 291 4.46 9.84 -8.25
C GLY A 291 5.24 10.35 -7.07
N SER A 292 4.96 9.89 -5.86
CA SER A 292 5.76 10.08 -4.63
C SER A 292 5.91 11.52 -4.13
N VAL A 293 5.18 12.48 -4.71
CA VAL A 293 5.25 13.92 -4.36
C VAL A 293 4.34 14.21 -3.16
N GLY A 294 4.72 15.17 -2.34
CA GLY A 294 3.94 15.65 -1.18
C GLY A 294 4.53 15.23 0.15
N ALA A 295 3.87 15.62 1.24
CA ALA A 295 4.42 15.55 2.60
C ALA A 295 4.64 14.12 3.13
N THR A 296 4.02 13.11 2.54
CA THR A 296 4.05 11.71 2.99
C THR A 296 4.67 10.75 1.97
N GLY A 297 4.95 11.24 0.75
CA GLY A 297 5.63 10.48 -0.30
C GLY A 297 7.14 10.37 -0.08
N MET A 298 7.81 9.56 -0.90
CA MET A 298 9.27 9.36 -0.81
C MET A 298 10.07 10.64 -1.12
N GLU A 299 9.53 11.56 -1.90
CA GLU A 299 10.17 12.86 -2.20
C GLU A 299 10.01 13.89 -1.06
N SER A 300 9.33 13.54 0.04
CA SER A 300 9.25 14.38 1.23
C SER A 300 10.57 14.39 2.02
N HIS A 301 10.68 15.31 2.96
CA HIS A 301 11.83 15.34 3.88
C HIS A 301 11.74 14.31 5.02
N PHE A 302 10.67 13.52 5.08
CA PHE A 302 10.41 12.61 6.21
C PHE A 302 11.59 11.69 6.54
N PHE A 303 12.16 11.03 5.53
CA PHE A 303 13.29 10.12 5.72
C PHE A 303 14.53 10.86 6.24
N GLU A 304 14.90 11.96 5.59
CA GLU A 304 16.08 12.73 5.98
C GLU A 304 15.92 13.35 7.38
N ASP A 305 14.76 13.95 7.67
CA ASP A 305 14.49 14.60 8.95
C ASP A 305 14.47 13.57 10.09
N THR A 306 13.87 12.41 9.86
CA THR A 306 13.93 11.30 10.82
C THR A 306 15.37 10.89 11.11
N MET A 307 16.21 10.78 10.09
CA MET A 307 17.61 10.43 10.27
C MET A 307 18.42 11.51 10.96
N ARG A 308 18.14 12.81 10.73
CA ARG A 308 18.75 13.93 11.47
C ARG A 308 18.48 13.81 12.97
N GLU A 309 17.22 13.57 13.33
CA GLU A 309 16.80 13.41 14.73
C GLU A 309 17.46 12.17 15.37
N VAL A 310 17.51 11.04 14.69
CA VAL A 310 18.18 9.84 15.18
C VAL A 310 19.67 10.10 15.44
N LEU A 311 20.39 10.70 14.49
CA LEU A 311 21.80 11.03 14.65
C LEU A 311 22.04 12.07 15.78
N ASP A 312 21.12 13.02 15.98
CA ASP A 312 21.17 13.95 17.08
C ASP A 312 20.98 13.25 18.43
N ARG A 313 20.00 12.37 18.54
CA ARG A 313 19.81 11.57 19.75
C ARG A 313 20.97 10.61 20.04
N MET A 314 21.69 10.18 19.01
CA MET A 314 22.94 9.43 19.16
C MET A 314 24.14 10.32 19.56
N GLY A 315 24.01 11.65 19.47
CA GLY A 315 25.09 12.63 19.75
C GLY A 315 26.17 12.70 18.67
N ILE A 316 25.85 12.30 17.45
CA ILE A 316 26.78 12.22 16.30
C ILE A 316 26.29 12.98 15.08
N TYR A 317 25.28 13.83 15.23
CA TYR A 317 24.74 14.58 14.10
C TYR A 317 25.74 15.61 13.55
N SER A 318 25.86 15.60 12.25
CA SER A 318 26.33 16.70 11.40
C SER A 318 25.86 16.40 9.95
N GLU A 319 25.73 17.43 9.11
CA GLU A 319 25.37 17.23 7.70
C GLU A 319 26.36 16.30 6.97
N LEU A 320 27.63 16.37 7.32
CA LEU A 320 28.63 15.47 6.75
C LEU A 320 28.43 14.02 7.19
N ASN A 321 28.05 13.78 8.45
CA ASN A 321 27.77 12.44 8.95
C ASN A 321 26.49 11.89 8.34
N LEU A 322 25.43 12.68 8.20
CA LEU A 322 24.22 12.28 7.48
C LEU A 322 24.52 11.85 6.04
N THR A 323 25.28 12.66 5.31
CA THR A 323 25.74 12.33 3.96
C THR A 323 26.56 11.03 3.91
N ARG A 324 27.40 10.77 4.92
CA ARG A 324 28.17 9.51 5.02
C ARG A 324 27.28 8.32 5.27
N VAL A 325 26.28 8.46 6.16
CA VAL A 325 25.29 7.42 6.43
C VAL A 325 24.59 7.03 5.12
N PHE A 326 24.02 7.99 4.41
CA PHE A 326 23.29 7.70 3.15
C PHE A 326 24.19 7.08 2.08
N ARG A 327 25.40 7.61 1.88
CA ARG A 327 26.36 7.09 0.90
C ARG A 327 26.79 5.64 1.19
N ASN A 328 26.86 5.26 2.46
CA ASN A 328 27.27 3.93 2.89
C ASN A 328 26.07 2.96 3.02
N SER A 329 24.84 3.45 2.88
CA SER A 329 23.62 2.67 2.95
C SER A 329 23.35 1.89 1.66
N ARG A 330 22.55 0.83 1.79
CA ARG A 330 22.02 0.01 0.70
C ARG A 330 20.53 -0.14 0.87
N MET A 331 19.80 -0.13 -0.24
CA MET A 331 18.34 -0.23 -0.22
C MET A 331 17.86 -1.34 -1.15
N LEU A 332 16.91 -2.13 -0.67
CA LEU A 332 15.99 -2.91 -1.47
C LEU A 332 14.72 -2.08 -1.60
N SER A 333 14.51 -1.50 -2.77
CA SER A 333 13.25 -0.84 -3.12
C SER A 333 12.33 -1.92 -3.64
N SER A 334 11.36 -2.27 -2.84
CA SER A 334 10.43 -3.35 -3.15
C SER A 334 9.20 -2.80 -3.83
N ASP A 335 8.65 -3.63 -4.70
CA ASP A 335 7.39 -3.42 -5.40
C ASP A 335 6.93 -4.74 -6.00
N VAL A 336 5.66 -4.86 -6.37
CA VAL A 336 5.11 -6.07 -6.98
C VAL A 336 5.71 -6.31 -8.36
N SER A 337 5.77 -7.57 -8.77
CA SER A 337 6.18 -7.98 -10.10
C SER A 337 5.13 -8.89 -10.73
N ALA A 338 4.78 -8.59 -12.00
CA ALA A 338 3.83 -9.41 -12.75
C ALA A 338 4.41 -10.78 -13.06
N ALA A 339 3.71 -11.84 -12.66
CA ALA A 339 4.03 -13.21 -13.08
C ALA A 339 3.59 -13.48 -14.51
N PHE A 340 4.34 -14.33 -15.22
CA PHE A 340 3.99 -14.78 -16.56
C PHE A 340 2.60 -15.43 -16.56
N ASP A 341 1.69 -14.85 -17.34
CA ASP A 341 0.34 -15.38 -17.55
C ASP A 341 0.25 -16.01 -18.93
N PRO A 342 0.01 -17.34 -19.03
CA PRO A 342 -0.12 -18.03 -20.31
C PRO A 342 -1.28 -17.51 -21.19
N MET A 343 -2.32 -16.94 -20.59
CA MET A 343 -3.46 -16.34 -21.34
C MET A 343 -3.07 -15.05 -22.06
N TYR A 344 -1.99 -14.40 -21.62
CA TYR A 344 -1.45 -13.15 -22.17
C TYR A 344 0.02 -13.28 -22.56
N ALA A 345 0.44 -14.47 -22.99
CA ALA A 345 1.86 -14.79 -23.27
C ALA A 345 2.53 -13.83 -24.26
N ASP A 346 1.77 -13.20 -25.16
CA ASP A 346 2.25 -12.20 -26.13
C ASP A 346 2.68 -10.87 -25.47
N LYS A 347 2.27 -10.63 -24.22
CA LYS A 347 2.65 -9.43 -23.43
C LYS A 347 3.97 -9.61 -22.68
N PHE A 348 4.50 -10.82 -22.61
CA PHE A 348 5.69 -11.15 -21.82
C PHE A 348 6.86 -11.60 -22.69
N GLU A 349 8.06 -11.30 -22.22
CA GLU A 349 9.27 -12.00 -22.70
C GLU A 349 9.57 -13.17 -21.75
N LYS A 350 9.11 -14.36 -22.12
CA LYS A 350 9.08 -15.53 -21.23
C LYS A 350 10.40 -15.81 -20.50
N LYS A 351 11.56 -15.62 -21.14
CA LYS A 351 12.86 -15.90 -20.53
C LYS A 351 13.29 -14.88 -19.45
N ASN A 352 12.65 -13.69 -19.45
CA ASN A 352 12.90 -12.60 -18.50
C ASN A 352 11.65 -12.28 -17.65
N SER A 353 10.71 -13.19 -17.55
CA SER A 353 9.49 -13.04 -16.73
C SER A 353 9.62 -13.80 -15.43
N ALA A 354 8.91 -13.33 -14.40
CA ALA A 354 8.70 -14.06 -13.16
C ALA A 354 7.65 -15.17 -13.34
N PHE A 355 7.71 -16.19 -12.51
CA PHE A 355 6.76 -17.30 -12.50
C PHE A 355 6.27 -17.57 -11.09
N PHE A 356 5.01 -17.93 -10.92
CA PHE A 356 4.45 -18.35 -9.63
C PHE A 356 5.22 -19.54 -9.05
N GLY A 357 5.42 -19.51 -7.74
CA GLY A 357 6.09 -20.58 -7.02
C GLY A 357 7.61 -20.63 -7.18
N HIS A 358 8.24 -19.69 -7.88
CA HIS A 358 9.70 -19.68 -8.10
C HIS A 358 10.44 -18.67 -7.21
N GLY A 359 9.85 -18.29 -6.09
CA GLY A 359 10.49 -17.51 -5.05
C GLY A 359 10.53 -16.00 -5.30
N LEU A 360 11.38 -15.31 -4.54
CA LEU A 360 11.55 -13.87 -4.57
C LEU A 360 11.99 -13.39 -5.95
N VAL A 361 11.46 -12.25 -6.40
CA VAL A 361 11.78 -11.68 -7.72
C VAL A 361 12.72 -10.49 -7.58
N PHE A 362 13.80 -10.48 -8.34
CA PHE A 362 14.65 -9.31 -8.54
C PHE A 362 14.46 -8.75 -9.95
N ASN A 363 14.05 -7.49 -10.04
CA ASN A 363 14.03 -6.74 -11.29
C ASN A 363 15.36 -6.02 -11.46
N LYS A 364 16.12 -6.37 -12.51
CA LYS A 364 17.37 -5.69 -12.81
C LYS A 364 17.15 -4.27 -13.32
N TYR A 365 16.04 -4.07 -13.99
CA TYR A 365 15.67 -2.80 -14.60
C TYR A 365 14.23 -2.46 -14.26
N THR A 366 14.01 -1.19 -13.95
CA THR A 366 12.67 -0.60 -13.83
C THR A 366 12.47 0.42 -14.96
N GLY A 367 11.24 0.96 -15.11
CA GLY A 367 10.96 2.07 -16.00
C GLY A 367 10.48 1.71 -17.39
N HIS A 368 10.30 2.74 -18.21
CA HIS A 368 9.48 2.76 -19.43
C HIS A 368 10.33 3.07 -20.68
N LYS A 369 9.97 2.51 -21.84
CA LYS A 369 10.50 2.83 -23.19
C LYS A 369 12.00 3.25 -23.20
N GLY A 370 12.90 2.32 -23.16
CA GLY A 370 14.32 2.62 -23.10
C GLY A 370 14.77 3.19 -21.75
N LYS A 371 13.95 2.94 -20.72
CA LYS A 371 14.24 3.21 -19.31
C LYS A 371 14.24 4.69 -18.90
N ALA A 372 13.33 5.47 -19.49
CA ALA A 372 13.04 6.82 -19.01
C ALA A 372 12.39 6.74 -17.61
N SER A 373 12.82 7.61 -16.69
CA SER A 373 12.38 7.64 -15.28
C SER A 373 12.56 6.29 -14.58
N SER A 374 13.68 5.62 -14.83
CA SER A 374 13.95 4.29 -14.34
C SER A 374 15.30 4.21 -13.62
N ASN A 375 15.49 3.09 -12.93
CA ASN A 375 16.74 2.71 -12.30
C ASN A 375 17.21 1.35 -12.84
N ASP A 376 18.50 1.08 -12.71
CA ASP A 376 19.08 -0.23 -12.93
C ASP A 376 19.83 -0.69 -11.69
N ALA A 377 19.73 -1.98 -11.40
CA ALA A 377 20.38 -2.56 -10.23
C ALA A 377 21.90 -2.60 -10.42
N ASN A 378 22.64 -2.15 -9.39
CA ASN A 378 24.09 -2.21 -9.33
C ASN A 378 24.57 -3.67 -9.33
N ALA A 379 25.53 -4.01 -10.23
CA ALA A 379 25.98 -5.38 -10.43
C ALA A 379 26.63 -5.98 -9.17
N GLU A 380 27.40 -5.20 -8.43
CA GLU A 380 28.05 -5.62 -7.18
C GLU A 380 27.03 -5.92 -6.09
N TYR A 381 25.97 -5.11 -6.01
CA TYR A 381 24.90 -5.32 -5.05
C TYR A 381 24.07 -6.57 -5.37
N ILE A 382 23.71 -6.78 -6.64
CA ILE A 382 23.04 -8.02 -7.09
C ILE A 382 23.93 -9.24 -6.81
N ALA A 383 25.24 -9.18 -7.04
CA ALA A 383 26.15 -10.28 -6.73
C ALA A 383 26.18 -10.58 -5.22
N LEU A 384 26.19 -9.55 -4.37
CA LEU A 384 26.10 -9.69 -2.92
C LEU A 384 24.79 -10.38 -2.50
N LEU A 385 23.66 -9.91 -3.02
CA LEU A 385 22.33 -10.49 -2.71
C LEU A 385 22.26 -11.96 -3.14
N ARG A 386 22.69 -12.29 -4.35
CA ARG A 386 22.75 -13.67 -4.83
C ARG A 386 23.57 -14.56 -3.89
N ASN A 387 24.75 -14.10 -3.50
CA ASN A 387 25.61 -14.87 -2.58
C ASN A 387 24.93 -15.11 -1.22
N ILE A 388 24.20 -14.10 -0.70
CA ILE A 388 23.45 -14.25 0.56
C ILE A 388 22.31 -15.28 0.39
N LEU A 389 21.50 -15.15 -0.65
CA LEU A 389 20.33 -16.00 -0.89
C LEU A 389 20.75 -17.45 -1.18
N ASP A 390 21.76 -17.65 -2.03
CA ASP A 390 22.33 -18.99 -2.33
C ASP A 390 22.87 -19.67 -1.07
N LYS A 391 23.58 -18.91 -0.22
CA LYS A 391 24.14 -19.42 1.03
C LYS A 391 23.06 -19.86 2.02
N HIS A 392 21.91 -19.21 2.02
CA HIS A 392 20.80 -19.49 2.92
C HIS A 392 19.69 -20.34 2.29
N GLY A 393 19.88 -20.83 1.07
CA GLY A 393 18.91 -21.67 0.37
C GLY A 393 17.59 -20.96 0.03
N VAL A 394 17.60 -19.63 -0.09
CA VAL A 394 16.41 -18.85 -0.46
C VAL A 394 16.19 -18.95 -1.95
N VAL A 395 15.00 -19.39 -2.35
CA VAL A 395 14.62 -19.47 -3.77
C VAL A 395 14.35 -18.08 -4.29
N TYR A 396 14.95 -17.73 -5.41
CA TYR A 396 14.75 -16.44 -6.07
C TYR A 396 14.81 -16.55 -7.59
N GLN A 397 14.31 -15.55 -8.28
CA GLN A 397 14.35 -15.43 -9.72
C GLN A 397 14.64 -13.99 -10.13
N THR A 398 15.01 -13.79 -11.41
CA THR A 398 15.20 -12.47 -11.98
C THR A 398 14.20 -12.25 -13.10
N ALA A 399 13.62 -11.05 -13.14
CA ALA A 399 12.63 -10.70 -14.14
C ALA A 399 12.82 -9.28 -14.68
N GLU A 400 12.13 -8.98 -15.77
CA GLU A 400 11.76 -7.66 -16.25
C GLU A 400 10.26 -7.61 -16.42
N ILE A 401 9.64 -6.49 -16.14
CA ILE A 401 8.22 -6.27 -16.40
C ILE A 401 7.99 -6.32 -17.92
N GLY A 402 6.93 -7.04 -18.32
CA GLY A 402 6.63 -7.50 -19.67
C GLY A 402 6.80 -6.51 -20.82
N ARG A 403 6.67 -7.04 -22.05
CA ARG A 403 6.85 -6.33 -23.33
C ARG A 403 5.93 -5.14 -23.57
N ALA A 404 4.77 -5.13 -22.99
CA ALA A 404 3.85 -4.02 -23.07
C ALA A 404 4.45 -2.89 -22.27
N SER A 405 4.97 -1.92 -22.98
CA SER A 405 5.44 -0.65 -22.46
C SER A 405 4.75 -0.30 -21.16
N CYS A 406 5.48 -0.33 -20.11
CA CYS A 406 5.11 0.29 -18.86
C CYS A 406 4.75 1.75 -19.13
N ARG A 407 3.48 2.04 -19.25
CA ARG A 407 2.94 3.38 -19.00
C ARG A 407 2.58 3.53 -17.53
N GLU A 408 2.62 2.44 -16.81
CA GLU A 408 2.41 2.40 -15.38
C GLU A 408 3.77 2.29 -14.73
N ARG A 409 4.05 3.20 -13.84
CA ARG A 409 5.17 3.11 -12.92
C ARG A 409 4.88 1.96 -11.97
N VAL A 410 5.78 1.06 -11.87
CA VAL A 410 5.84 0.08 -10.81
C VAL A 410 7.05 0.40 -9.97
#